data_15f2e7a037652520a0234d18c93fa56c
#
_entry.id   15f2e7a037652520a0234d18c93fa56c
#
_cell.length_a   1.000
_cell.length_b   1.000
_cell.length_c   1.000
_cell.angle_alpha   90.00
_cell.angle_beta   90.00
_cell.angle_gamma   90.00
#
_symmetry.space_group_name_H-M   'P 1'
#
loop_
_entity.id
_entity.type
_entity.pdbx_description
1 polymer ?
#
loop_
_entity_poly.entity_id
_entity_poly.type
_entity_poly.pdbx_seq_one_letter_code
_entity_poly.pdbx_strand_id
1 'polypeptide(L)'
;TRMIPKTIHFCWLGRGKYPERVRQCMESWREILPGYEIVRWDERRFDVNSVPWVREAVERKKYAFAADYIRHYALYHEGGIYFDTDVEVLKPFDDLLDAEMFAAIETEESVLARNVAEGRISETGEVLTDGLFPDMGLGLQSGAFGVAAGHPFTRRCLDWYESRRFVC
;
A
#
# COMPACT_ATOMS: atom_id res chain seq x y z
N THR A 1 -23.07 -3.89 4.51
CA THR A 1 -21.83 -4.28 3.83
C THR A 1 -20.99 -3.02 3.67
N ARG A 2 -19.76 -3.01 4.17
CA ARG A 2 -18.85 -1.91 3.98
C ARG A 2 -18.36 -1.98 2.53
N MET A 3 -18.58 -0.92 1.76
CA MET A 3 -18.11 -0.81 0.39
C MET A 3 -16.84 0.05 0.33
N ILE A 4 -16.02 -0.16 -0.66
CA ILE A 4 -14.82 0.65 -0.93
C ILE A 4 -15.28 1.92 -1.66
N PRO A 5 -15.04 3.13 -1.08
CA PRO A 5 -15.41 4.38 -1.76
C PRO A 5 -14.61 4.63 -3.04
N LYS A 6 -15.20 5.36 -3.98
CA LYS A 6 -14.56 5.82 -5.21
C LYS A 6 -13.56 6.96 -4.93
N THR A 7 -12.53 6.66 -4.16
CA THR A 7 -11.49 7.60 -3.77
C THR A 7 -10.12 6.97 -3.98
N ILE A 8 -9.25 7.66 -4.71
CA ILE A 8 -7.87 7.27 -4.95
C ILE A 8 -6.97 8.08 -4.02
N HIS A 9 -6.21 7.42 -3.19
CA HIS A 9 -5.21 8.02 -2.31
C HIS A 9 -3.81 7.78 -2.86
N PHE A 10 -2.97 8.78 -2.81
CA PHE A 10 -1.54 8.66 -3.11
C PHE A 10 -0.71 9.55 -2.18
N CYS A 11 0.55 9.22 -1.98
CA CYS A 11 1.48 9.99 -1.18
C CYS A 11 2.48 10.72 -2.07
N TRP A 12 2.73 12.00 -1.75
CA TRP A 12 3.82 12.77 -2.35
C TRP A 12 4.43 13.70 -1.31
N LEU A 13 5.57 13.29 -0.76
CA LEU A 13 6.30 14.01 0.30
C LEU A 13 7.52 14.73 -0.30
N GLY A 14 8.05 15.72 0.44
CA GLY A 14 9.29 16.42 0.08
C GLY A 14 9.12 17.56 -0.93
N ARG A 15 7.90 17.93 -1.31
CA ARG A 15 7.56 19.09 -2.15
C ARG A 15 8.21 19.15 -3.54
N GLY A 16 8.80 18.06 -4.02
CA GLY A 16 9.36 17.97 -5.37
C GLY A 16 8.27 18.06 -6.45
N LYS A 17 8.68 18.40 -7.66
CA LYS A 17 7.79 18.31 -8.83
C LYS A 17 7.58 16.85 -9.23
N TYR A 18 6.42 16.53 -9.79
CA TYR A 18 6.17 15.23 -10.36
C TYR A 18 7.06 15.00 -11.59
N PRO A 19 7.86 13.92 -11.61
CA PRO A 19 8.51 13.46 -12.85
C PRO A 19 7.48 13.16 -13.94
N GLU A 20 7.93 13.15 -15.19
CA GLU A 20 7.06 12.91 -16.35
C GLU A 20 6.29 11.58 -16.23
N ARG A 21 6.97 10.51 -15.84
CA ARG A 21 6.32 9.19 -15.66
C ARG A 21 5.20 9.23 -14.61
N VAL A 22 5.41 9.93 -13.50
CA VAL A 22 4.37 10.10 -12.46
C VAL A 22 3.16 10.85 -13.03
N ARG A 23 3.38 11.90 -13.80
CA ARG A 23 2.30 12.64 -14.46
C ARG A 23 1.51 11.76 -15.43
N GLN A 24 2.18 10.94 -16.22
CA GLN A 24 1.55 9.98 -17.14
C GLN A 24 0.70 8.95 -16.38
N CYS A 25 1.22 8.39 -15.29
CA CYS A 25 0.44 7.47 -14.44
C CYS A 25 -0.81 8.16 -13.87
N MET A 26 -0.67 9.36 -13.31
CA MET A 26 -1.79 10.11 -12.75
C MET A 26 -2.82 10.52 -13.83
N GLU A 27 -2.40 10.75 -15.06
CA GLU A 27 -3.31 10.98 -16.19
C GLU A 27 -4.18 9.76 -16.44
N SER A 28 -3.60 8.54 -16.44
CA SER A 28 -4.36 7.31 -16.59
C SER A 28 -5.45 7.15 -15.50
N TRP A 29 -5.19 7.63 -14.27
CA TRP A 29 -6.21 7.59 -13.21
C TRP A 29 -7.42 8.46 -13.55
N ARG A 30 -7.18 9.64 -14.11
CA ARG A 30 -8.26 10.57 -14.50
C ARG A 30 -9.04 10.08 -15.71
N GLU A 31 -8.34 9.48 -16.68
CA GLU A 31 -8.96 8.99 -17.91
C GLU A 31 -9.77 7.71 -17.68
N ILE A 32 -9.22 6.75 -16.93
CA ILE A 32 -9.83 5.41 -16.78
C ILE A 32 -10.79 5.35 -15.59
N LEU A 33 -10.61 6.22 -14.59
CA LEU A 33 -11.43 6.27 -13.38
C LEU A 33 -12.21 7.59 -13.26
N PRO A 34 -13.02 7.97 -14.27
CA PRO A 34 -13.84 9.17 -14.15
C PRO A 34 -14.82 9.02 -12.97
N GLY A 35 -15.01 10.09 -12.22
CA GLY A 35 -15.87 10.07 -11.04
C GLY A 35 -15.23 9.55 -9.77
N TYR A 36 -13.95 9.16 -9.79
CA TYR A 36 -13.18 8.90 -8.58
C TYR A 36 -12.57 10.21 -8.07
N GLU A 37 -12.67 10.46 -6.78
CA GLU A 37 -11.93 11.53 -6.13
C GLU A 37 -10.44 11.14 -6.02
N ILE A 38 -9.52 12.05 -6.32
CA ILE A 38 -8.08 11.83 -6.18
C ILE A 38 -7.56 12.69 -5.03
N VAL A 39 -7.04 12.04 -3.99
CA VAL A 39 -6.61 12.65 -2.74
C VAL A 39 -5.11 12.50 -2.58
N ARG A 40 -4.42 13.63 -2.54
CA ARG A 40 -2.99 13.71 -2.26
C ARG A 40 -2.74 13.75 -0.76
N TRP A 41 -1.84 12.90 -0.29
CA TRP A 41 -1.28 12.91 1.05
C TRP A 41 0.14 13.46 1.02
N ASP A 42 0.33 14.56 1.72
CA ASP A 42 1.61 15.25 1.89
C ASP A 42 1.73 15.80 3.31
N GLU A 43 2.76 16.58 3.59
CA GLU A 43 3.04 17.15 4.91
C GLU A 43 2.00 18.18 5.36
N ARG A 44 1.09 18.61 4.49
CA ARG A 44 -0.03 19.50 4.85
C ARG A 44 -1.24 18.71 5.33
N ARG A 45 -1.44 17.52 4.77
CA ARG A 45 -2.60 16.68 5.10
C ARG A 45 -2.31 15.71 6.25
N PHE A 46 -1.08 15.24 6.36
CA PHE A 46 -0.65 14.32 7.41
C PHE A 46 0.41 14.98 8.30
N ASP A 47 0.19 14.95 9.62
CA ASP A 47 1.19 15.39 10.58
C ASP A 47 2.32 14.35 10.68
N VAL A 48 3.41 14.62 9.97
CA VAL A 48 4.58 13.72 9.92
C VAL A 48 5.27 13.54 11.29
N ASN A 49 4.99 14.37 12.26
CA ASN A 49 5.54 14.25 13.61
C ASN A 49 4.67 13.38 14.53
N SER A 50 3.44 13.04 14.12
CA SER A 50 2.50 12.28 14.93
C SER A 50 2.91 10.82 15.19
N VAL A 51 3.75 10.25 14.31
CA VAL A 51 4.20 8.86 14.39
C VAL A 51 5.71 8.79 14.26
N PRO A 52 6.45 8.18 15.22
CA PRO A 52 7.91 8.10 15.17
C PRO A 52 8.48 7.51 13.88
N TRP A 53 7.90 6.43 13.35
CA TRP A 53 8.29 5.85 12.07
C TRP A 53 8.29 6.87 10.93
N VAL A 54 7.17 7.60 10.77
CA VAL A 54 7.01 8.58 9.69
C VAL A 54 7.98 9.75 9.87
N ARG A 55 8.06 10.31 11.08
CA ARG A 55 8.97 11.41 11.38
C ARG A 55 10.42 11.07 11.03
N GLU A 56 10.91 9.94 11.49
CA GLU A 56 12.29 9.50 11.27
C GLU A 56 12.58 9.18 9.80
N ALA A 57 11.64 8.60 9.09
CA ALA A 57 11.75 8.37 7.66
C ALA A 57 11.82 9.69 6.87
N VAL A 58 10.97 10.65 7.21
CA VAL A 58 10.96 11.99 6.58
C VAL A 58 12.24 12.76 6.88
N GLU A 59 12.72 12.77 8.12
CA GLU A 59 13.99 13.40 8.52
C GLU A 59 15.17 12.88 7.70
N ARG A 60 15.16 11.60 7.35
CA ARG A 60 16.17 10.94 6.50
C ARG A 60 15.87 11.01 5.00
N LYS A 61 14.82 11.72 4.59
CA LYS A 61 14.33 11.82 3.20
C LYS A 61 14.01 10.45 2.59
N LYS A 62 13.60 9.48 3.40
CA LYS A 62 13.15 8.16 2.99
C LYS A 62 11.62 8.15 2.82
N TYR A 63 11.14 8.92 1.84
CA TYR A 63 9.71 9.20 1.64
C TYR A 63 8.88 7.97 1.31
N ALA A 64 9.44 6.99 0.60
CA ALA A 64 8.75 5.74 0.32
C ALA A 64 8.37 4.99 1.60
N PHE A 65 9.26 4.95 2.59
CA PHE A 65 8.99 4.31 3.88
C PHE A 65 7.98 5.08 4.73
N ALA A 66 7.97 6.41 4.64
CA ALA A 66 6.91 7.21 5.26
C ALA A 66 5.55 6.93 4.61
N ALA A 67 5.51 6.79 3.28
CA ALA A 67 4.30 6.44 2.54
C ALA A 67 3.76 5.05 2.92
N ASP A 68 4.61 4.10 3.32
CA ASP A 68 4.17 2.77 3.78
C ASP A 68 3.23 2.85 5.00
N TYR A 69 3.42 3.81 5.88
CA TYR A 69 2.47 4.07 6.97
C TYR A 69 1.24 4.84 6.48
N ILE A 70 1.46 5.94 5.77
CA ILE A 70 0.40 6.89 5.39
C ILE A 70 -0.68 6.22 4.53
N ARG A 71 -0.31 5.28 3.65
CA ARG A 71 -1.28 4.51 2.84
C ARG A 71 -2.29 3.76 3.70
N HIS A 72 -1.84 3.12 4.76
CA HIS A 72 -2.72 2.40 5.68
C HIS A 72 -3.55 3.36 6.53
N TYR A 73 -2.99 4.49 6.93
CA TYR A 73 -3.71 5.54 7.65
C TYR A 73 -4.86 6.10 6.81
N ALA A 74 -4.59 6.47 5.57
CA ALA A 74 -5.60 6.98 4.64
C ALA A 74 -6.74 5.98 4.44
N LEU A 75 -6.43 4.73 4.15
CA LEU A 75 -7.42 3.69 3.90
C LEU A 75 -8.19 3.27 5.15
N TYR A 76 -7.55 3.27 6.32
CA TYR A 76 -8.25 2.97 7.56
C TYR A 76 -9.30 4.03 7.90
N HIS A 77 -8.94 5.30 7.79
CA HIS A 77 -9.82 6.40 8.19
C HIS A 77 -10.86 6.75 7.14
N GLU A 78 -10.52 6.73 5.87
CA GLU A 78 -11.38 7.20 4.79
C GLU A 78 -11.90 6.06 3.89
N GLY A 79 -11.18 4.95 3.82
CA GLY A 79 -11.43 3.92 2.81
C GLY A 79 -11.08 4.39 1.41
N GLY A 80 -11.10 3.49 0.45
CA GLY A 80 -10.79 3.77 -0.94
C GLY A 80 -9.69 2.88 -1.49
N ILE A 81 -9.03 3.35 -2.53
CA ILE A 81 -7.94 2.67 -3.22
C ILE A 81 -6.66 3.50 -3.04
N TYR A 82 -5.57 2.86 -2.65
CA TYR A 82 -4.25 3.48 -2.66
C TYR A 82 -3.51 3.11 -3.93
N PHE A 83 -2.84 4.10 -4.54
CA PHE A 83 -1.86 3.90 -5.62
C PHE A 83 -0.51 4.50 -5.25
N ASP A 84 0.57 3.74 -5.48
CA ASP A 84 1.88 4.33 -5.67
C ASP A 84 1.89 5.20 -6.93
N THR A 85 2.76 6.20 -6.98
CA THR A 85 2.76 7.20 -8.06
C THR A 85 3.29 6.67 -9.40
N ASP A 86 3.80 5.45 -9.44
CA ASP A 86 4.23 4.72 -10.64
C ASP A 86 3.21 3.69 -11.14
N VAL A 87 2.01 3.68 -10.56
CA VAL A 87 0.91 2.83 -10.99
C VAL A 87 0.19 3.44 -12.19
N GLU A 88 0.17 2.74 -13.32
CA GLU A 88 -0.65 3.04 -14.48
C GLU A 88 -1.95 2.23 -14.42
N VAL A 89 -3.09 2.90 -14.58
CA VAL A 89 -4.40 2.25 -14.58
C VAL A 89 -4.79 1.89 -16.01
N LEU A 90 -5.14 0.63 -16.23
CA LEU A 90 -5.54 0.11 -17.55
C LEU A 90 -7.04 -0.22 -17.65
N LYS A 91 -7.68 -0.46 -16.50
CA LYS A 91 -9.10 -0.83 -16.40
C LYS A 91 -9.74 -0.21 -15.16
N PRO A 92 -11.05 0.06 -15.18
CA PRO A 92 -11.76 0.46 -13.97
C PRO A 92 -11.74 -0.62 -12.87
N PHE A 93 -11.91 -0.18 -11.63
CA PHE A 93 -11.99 -1.03 -10.44
C PHE A 93 -13.42 -1.19 -9.91
N ASP A 94 -14.42 -0.71 -10.63
CA ASP A 94 -15.80 -0.62 -10.16
C ASP A 94 -16.39 -1.97 -9.74
N ASP A 95 -16.01 -3.05 -10.39
CA ASP A 95 -16.40 -4.44 -10.08
C ASP A 95 -15.78 -4.99 -8.78
N LEU A 96 -14.77 -4.32 -8.22
CA LEU A 96 -14.11 -4.70 -6.98
C LEU A 96 -14.59 -3.89 -5.76
N LEU A 97 -15.38 -2.84 -5.97
CA LEU A 97 -15.78 -1.92 -4.90
C LEU A 97 -16.79 -2.52 -3.91
N ASP A 98 -17.49 -3.57 -4.28
CA ASP A 98 -18.40 -4.29 -3.39
C ASP A 98 -17.70 -5.19 -2.36
N ALA A 99 -16.40 -5.43 -2.56
CA ALA A 99 -15.57 -6.13 -1.59
C ALA A 99 -15.24 -5.26 -0.39
N GLU A 100 -14.91 -5.86 0.75
CA GLU A 100 -14.36 -5.13 1.89
C GLU A 100 -12.87 -4.80 1.72
N MET A 101 -12.17 -5.61 0.92
CA MET A 101 -10.76 -5.42 0.57
C MET A 101 -10.45 -6.15 -0.75
N PHE A 102 -9.57 -5.56 -1.56
CA PHE A 102 -8.90 -6.25 -2.66
C PHE A 102 -7.41 -5.89 -2.69
N ALA A 103 -6.59 -6.86 -3.04
CA ALA A 103 -5.15 -6.68 -3.25
C ALA A 103 -4.66 -7.76 -4.23
N ALA A 104 -3.54 -7.49 -4.90
CA ALA A 104 -2.85 -8.49 -5.69
C ALA A 104 -1.82 -9.26 -4.84
N ILE A 105 -1.53 -10.48 -5.23
CA ILE A 105 -0.41 -11.24 -4.68
C ILE A 105 0.83 -10.92 -5.50
N GLU A 106 1.91 -10.55 -4.82
CA GLU A 106 3.23 -10.41 -5.40
C GLU A 106 4.03 -11.67 -5.14
N THR A 107 4.69 -12.19 -6.18
CA THR A 107 5.49 -13.41 -6.08
C THR A 107 6.90 -13.16 -6.58
N GLU A 108 7.89 -13.66 -5.85
CA GLU A 108 9.27 -13.78 -6.30
C GLU A 108 9.58 -15.27 -6.51
N GLU A 109 9.49 -15.71 -7.76
CA GLU A 109 9.53 -17.15 -8.10
C GLU A 109 10.78 -17.86 -7.60
N SER A 110 11.95 -17.22 -7.66
CA SER A 110 13.21 -17.81 -7.20
C SER A 110 13.24 -18.07 -5.70
N VAL A 111 12.69 -17.13 -4.93
CA VAL A 111 12.58 -17.22 -3.47
C VAL A 111 11.53 -18.24 -3.07
N LEU A 112 10.38 -18.22 -3.75
CA LEU A 112 9.32 -19.18 -3.52
C LEU A 112 9.79 -20.62 -3.79
N ALA A 113 10.44 -20.85 -4.94
CA ALA A 113 10.99 -22.17 -5.30
C ALA A 113 12.00 -22.68 -4.27
N ARG A 114 12.87 -21.80 -3.76
CA ARG A 114 13.80 -22.14 -2.69
C ARG A 114 13.07 -22.52 -1.40
N ASN A 115 12.06 -21.76 -0.98
CA ASN A 115 11.31 -22.06 0.23
C ASN A 115 10.48 -23.35 0.12
N VAL A 116 9.99 -23.67 -1.07
CA VAL A 116 9.34 -24.98 -1.34
C VAL A 116 10.36 -26.10 -1.25
N ALA A 117 11.52 -25.97 -1.88
CA ALA A 117 12.58 -26.98 -1.82
C ALA A 117 13.12 -27.22 -0.42
N GLU A 118 13.14 -26.18 0.44
CA GLU A 118 13.55 -26.27 1.85
C GLU A 118 12.41 -26.72 2.79
N GLY A 119 11.22 -27.02 2.25
CA GLY A 119 10.07 -27.49 3.03
C GLY A 119 9.45 -26.44 3.96
N ARG A 120 9.65 -25.17 3.68
CA ARG A 120 9.08 -24.06 4.45
C ARG A 120 7.67 -23.69 3.99
N ILE A 121 7.43 -23.85 2.69
CA ILE A 121 6.15 -23.62 2.03
C ILE A 121 5.80 -24.86 1.20
N SER A 122 4.52 -25.27 1.19
CA SER A 122 4.05 -26.33 0.31
C SER A 122 3.96 -25.88 -1.15
N GLU A 123 3.84 -26.80 -2.08
CA GLU A 123 3.58 -26.50 -3.50
C GLU A 123 2.28 -25.71 -3.72
N THR A 124 1.36 -25.76 -2.78
CA THR A 124 0.08 -25.03 -2.78
C THR A 124 0.13 -23.68 -2.05
N GLY A 125 1.31 -23.30 -1.50
CA GLY A 125 1.52 -22.02 -0.84
C GLY A 125 1.23 -21.99 0.66
N GLU A 126 1.01 -23.15 1.30
CA GLU A 126 0.80 -23.24 2.74
C GLU A 126 2.13 -23.13 3.49
N VAL A 127 2.18 -22.33 4.55
CA VAL A 127 3.36 -22.21 5.42
C VAL A 127 3.45 -23.47 6.31
N LEU A 128 4.56 -24.19 6.19
CA LEU A 128 4.79 -25.48 6.86
C LEU A 128 5.66 -25.36 8.11
N THR A 129 6.25 -24.20 8.37
CA THR A 129 7.12 -23.97 9.53
C THR A 129 6.47 -23.04 10.53
N ASP A 130 6.72 -23.28 11.82
CA ASP A 130 6.32 -22.35 12.87
C ASP A 130 7.15 -21.08 12.80
N GLY A 131 6.48 -19.94 12.71
CA GLY A 131 7.08 -18.61 12.72
C GLY A 131 7.21 -17.94 11.34
N LEU A 132 7.33 -16.62 11.38
CA LEU A 132 7.58 -15.81 10.20
C LEU A 132 9.07 -15.88 9.83
N PHE A 133 9.37 -16.22 8.59
CA PHE A 133 10.71 -16.08 8.05
C PHE A 133 10.78 -14.85 7.11
N PRO A 134 11.94 -14.18 7.02
CA PRO A 134 12.02 -12.81 6.50
C PRO A 134 11.62 -12.64 5.03
N ASP A 135 11.68 -13.71 4.25
CA ASP A 135 11.43 -13.64 2.82
C ASP A 135 10.70 -14.90 2.38
N MET A 136 9.39 -14.77 2.17
CA MET A 136 8.52 -15.87 1.78
C MET A 136 8.47 -16.09 0.26
N GLY A 137 8.86 -15.08 -0.52
CA GLY A 137 8.61 -15.05 -1.97
C GLY A 137 7.14 -14.88 -2.34
N LEU A 138 6.28 -14.63 -1.34
CA LEU A 138 4.85 -14.34 -1.46
C LEU A 138 4.51 -13.15 -0.57
N GLY A 139 3.76 -12.19 -1.10
CA GLY A 139 3.32 -11.02 -0.34
C GLY A 139 2.06 -10.41 -0.93
N LEU A 140 1.43 -9.56 -0.15
CA LEU A 140 0.38 -8.68 -0.67
C LEU A 140 1.03 -7.44 -1.26
N GLN A 141 0.72 -7.18 -2.51
CA GLN A 141 1.20 -5.99 -3.20
C GLN A 141 0.52 -4.75 -2.60
N SER A 142 1.32 -3.81 -2.09
CA SER A 142 0.83 -2.62 -1.38
C SER A 142 0.88 -1.33 -2.19
N GLY A 143 1.35 -1.40 -3.42
CA GLY A 143 1.39 -0.26 -4.34
C GLY A 143 0.06 0.04 -5.04
N ALA A 144 -0.86 -0.94 -5.06
CA ALA A 144 -2.21 -0.77 -5.58
C ALA A 144 -3.16 -1.74 -4.85
N PHE A 145 -3.96 -1.24 -3.93
CA PHE A 145 -4.94 -2.04 -3.20
C PHE A 145 -6.10 -1.18 -2.69
N GLY A 146 -7.25 -1.80 -2.47
CA GLY A 146 -8.46 -1.12 -2.00
C GLY A 146 -9.00 -1.72 -0.72
N VAL A 147 -9.51 -0.88 0.17
CA VAL A 147 -10.01 -1.27 1.48
C VAL A 147 -11.19 -0.39 1.91
N ALA A 148 -12.21 -0.99 2.50
CA ALA A 148 -13.27 -0.25 3.17
C ALA A 148 -12.74 0.42 4.45
N ALA A 149 -13.27 1.58 4.81
CA ALA A 149 -12.87 2.30 6.03
C ALA A 149 -13.02 1.43 7.29
N GLY A 150 -12.03 1.52 8.18
CA GLY A 150 -12.02 0.79 9.45
C GLY A 150 -11.77 -0.71 9.32
N HIS A 151 -11.22 -1.17 8.21
CA HIS A 151 -10.93 -2.58 8.01
C HIS A 151 -9.82 -3.09 8.95
N PRO A 152 -9.95 -4.29 9.54
CA PRO A 152 -8.98 -4.83 10.51
C PRO A 152 -7.56 -4.99 9.95
N PHE A 153 -7.43 -5.26 8.65
CA PHE A 153 -6.12 -5.39 8.00
C PHE A 153 -5.29 -4.10 8.12
N THR A 154 -5.87 -2.97 7.72
CA THR A 154 -5.18 -1.68 7.81
C THR A 154 -4.92 -1.28 9.26
N ARG A 155 -5.81 -1.61 10.20
CA ARG A 155 -5.57 -1.40 11.64
C ARG A 155 -4.35 -2.17 12.13
N ARG A 156 -4.21 -3.43 11.76
CA ARG A 156 -3.03 -4.25 12.09
C ARG A 156 -1.75 -3.68 11.50
N CYS A 157 -1.79 -3.20 10.26
CA CYS A 157 -0.62 -2.57 9.64
C CYS A 157 -0.21 -1.29 10.39
N LEU A 158 -1.17 -0.43 10.76
CA LEU A 158 -0.90 0.77 11.55
C LEU A 158 -0.28 0.44 12.91
N ASP A 159 -0.84 -0.54 13.63
CA ASP A 159 -0.31 -0.99 14.93
C ASP A 159 1.13 -1.49 14.81
N TRP A 160 1.45 -2.19 13.73
CA TRP A 160 2.80 -2.67 13.48
C TRP A 160 3.81 -1.52 13.35
N TYR A 161 3.49 -0.47 12.59
CA TYR A 161 4.35 0.71 12.42
C TYR A 161 4.40 1.59 13.68
N GLU A 162 3.26 1.80 14.35
CA GLU A 162 3.16 2.65 15.55
C GLU A 162 3.98 2.12 16.72
N SER A 163 4.23 0.81 16.79
CA SER A 163 5.05 0.16 17.81
C SER A 163 6.55 0.15 17.51
N ARG A 164 6.99 0.72 16.38
CA ARG A 164 8.36 0.63 15.86
C ARG A 164 9.00 1.98 15.59
N ARG A 165 10.32 1.97 15.66
CA ARG A 165 11.16 3.06 15.17
C ARG A 165 11.59 2.73 13.74
N PHE A 166 11.80 3.78 12.94
CA PHE A 166 12.37 3.60 11.61
C PHE A 166 13.85 3.24 11.73
N VAL A 167 14.19 2.08 11.19
CA VAL A 167 15.58 1.57 11.12
C VAL A 167 15.92 1.39 9.64
N CYS A 168 17.00 2.04 9.19
CA CYS A 168 17.53 1.96 7.82
C CYS A 168 18.97 1.46 7.87
#